data_a150febec4950bb81fa3af334d90d492
#
_entry.id   a150febec4950bb81fa3af334d90d492
#
_cell.length_a   1.000
_cell.length_b   1.000
_cell.length_c   1.000
_cell.angle_alpha   90.00
_cell.angle_beta   90.00
_cell.angle_gamma   90.00
#
_symmetry.space_group_name_H-M   'P 1'
#
loop_
_entity.id
_entity.type
_entity.pdbx_description
1 polymer ?
#
loop_
_entity_poly.entity_id
_entity_poly.type
_entity_poly.pdbx_seq_one_letter_code
_entity_poly.pdbx_strand_id
1 'polypeptide(L)'
;MTEVSSGSAPYIYVSTRMGVRKSKLIPREEYRRMLNMGLPELTRLVEEMEYKREIDELAASFSGVDLIENAVSWNLAKEYQKIIALAPGEMKGFTRDYLHKWDIQNILTILRGKQLGLSEGKIKAVLVPAGALDAAALDRMIAESSIDRVVETLPIKAIADILSEGLQAALESRSFGDIENEL
;
A
#
# COMPACT_ATOMS: atom_id res chain seq x y z
N MET A 1 -9.21 -11.74 44.44
CA MET A 1 -9.84 -11.66 43.12
C MET A 1 -9.29 -10.40 42.47
N THR A 2 -8.31 -10.54 41.59
CA THR A 2 -7.70 -9.43 40.84
C THR A 2 -8.68 -9.02 39.73
N GLU A 3 -9.21 -7.81 39.79
CA GLU A 3 -10.00 -7.25 38.70
C GLU A 3 -9.13 -7.21 37.43
N VAL A 4 -9.46 -8.04 36.47
CA VAL A 4 -8.91 -7.94 35.13
C VAL A 4 -9.46 -6.65 34.53
N SER A 5 -8.59 -5.63 34.46
CA SER A 5 -8.94 -4.35 33.84
C SER A 5 -9.56 -4.62 32.46
N SER A 6 -10.81 -4.17 32.27
CA SER A 6 -11.54 -4.30 31.01
C SER A 6 -10.83 -3.64 29.80
N GLY A 7 -9.77 -2.89 30.04
CA GLY A 7 -8.96 -2.23 29.01
C GLY A 7 -7.98 -3.16 28.25
N SER A 8 -7.64 -4.34 28.77
CA SER A 8 -6.66 -5.25 28.12
C SER A 8 -7.27 -6.23 27.13
N ALA A 9 -8.53 -6.59 27.29
CA ALA A 9 -9.21 -7.60 26.46
C ALA A 9 -9.21 -7.31 24.95
N PRO A 10 -9.47 -6.08 24.47
CA PRO A 10 -9.41 -5.77 23.04
C PRO A 10 -8.01 -5.95 22.43
N TYR A 11 -6.97 -5.61 23.19
CA TYR A 11 -5.59 -5.76 22.73
C TYR A 11 -5.16 -7.23 22.66
N ILE A 12 -5.59 -8.06 23.61
CA ILE A 12 -5.36 -9.52 23.60
C ILE A 12 -5.99 -10.13 22.37
N TYR A 13 -7.24 -9.76 22.06
CA TYR A 13 -7.94 -10.22 20.87
C TYR A 13 -7.18 -9.86 19.59
N VAL A 14 -6.76 -8.61 19.42
CA VAL A 14 -6.00 -8.16 18.26
C VAL A 14 -4.66 -8.89 18.17
N SER A 15 -3.92 -9.01 19.29
CA SER A 15 -2.64 -9.73 19.35
C SER A 15 -2.79 -11.18 18.90
N THR A 16 -3.81 -11.88 19.37
CA THR A 16 -4.09 -13.28 18.97
C THR A 16 -4.38 -13.36 17.47
N ARG A 17 -5.22 -12.47 16.95
CA ARG A 17 -5.54 -12.39 15.51
C ARG A 17 -4.31 -12.11 14.66
N MET A 18 -3.43 -11.23 15.13
CA MET A 18 -2.14 -10.94 14.46
C MET A 18 -1.20 -12.13 14.49
N GLY A 19 -1.15 -12.87 15.60
CA GLY A 19 -0.39 -14.13 15.72
C GLY A 19 -0.80 -15.15 14.65
N VAL A 20 -2.11 -15.36 14.47
CA VAL A 20 -2.65 -16.25 13.43
C VAL A 20 -2.30 -15.76 12.01
N ARG A 21 -2.33 -14.44 11.75
CA ARG A 21 -1.93 -13.89 10.44
C ARG A 21 -0.44 -14.06 10.21
N LYS A 22 0.36 -13.80 11.22
CA LYS A 22 1.81 -13.97 11.16
C LYS A 22 2.21 -15.42 10.83
N SER A 23 1.47 -16.42 11.33
CA SER A 23 1.76 -17.83 11.03
C SER A 23 1.46 -18.24 9.59
N LYS A 24 0.74 -17.39 8.83
CA LYS A 24 0.43 -17.60 7.41
C LYS A 24 1.44 -16.94 6.46
N LEU A 25 2.40 -16.19 6.99
CA LEU A 25 3.48 -15.64 6.19
C LEU A 25 4.36 -16.78 5.64
N ILE A 26 4.92 -16.55 4.46
CA ILE A 26 5.82 -17.52 3.81
C ILE A 26 6.99 -17.83 4.75
N PRO A 27 7.21 -19.08 5.14
CA PRO A 27 8.33 -19.47 6.01
C PRO A 27 9.68 -19.20 5.34
N ARG A 28 10.70 -18.91 6.14
CA ARG A 28 12.03 -18.57 5.63
C ARG A 28 12.66 -19.68 4.78
N GLU A 29 12.39 -20.93 5.10
CA GLU A 29 12.85 -22.10 4.36
C GLU A 29 12.24 -22.17 2.95
N GLU A 30 10.99 -21.71 2.76
CA GLU A 30 10.34 -21.69 1.45
C GLU A 30 11.02 -20.70 0.49
N TYR A 31 11.55 -19.57 1.00
CA TYR A 31 12.29 -18.64 0.12
C TYR A 31 13.48 -19.31 -0.59
N ARG A 32 14.19 -20.23 0.08
CA ARG A 32 15.29 -20.97 -0.54
C ARG A 32 14.82 -21.88 -1.66
N ARG A 33 13.64 -22.47 -1.51
CA ARG A 33 13.00 -23.29 -2.52
C ARG A 33 12.55 -22.41 -3.70
N MET A 34 11.94 -21.27 -3.43
CA MET A 34 11.45 -20.31 -4.43
C MET A 34 12.58 -19.79 -5.32
N LEU A 35 13.78 -19.56 -4.78
CA LEU A 35 14.94 -19.09 -5.55
C LEU A 35 15.41 -20.08 -6.64
N ASN A 36 15.05 -21.36 -6.55
CA ASN A 36 15.40 -22.37 -7.52
C ASN A 36 14.25 -22.71 -8.49
N MET A 37 13.12 -22.01 -8.40
CA MET A 37 11.94 -22.22 -9.22
C MET A 37 11.96 -21.33 -10.46
N GLY A 38 11.42 -21.86 -11.56
CA GLY A 38 11.03 -21.04 -12.70
C GLY A 38 9.78 -20.21 -12.40
N LEU A 39 9.57 -19.12 -13.13
CA LEU A 39 8.45 -18.19 -12.91
C LEU A 39 7.07 -18.89 -12.92
N PRO A 40 6.75 -19.83 -13.82
CA PRO A 40 5.47 -20.53 -13.77
C PRO A 40 5.27 -21.39 -12.51
N GLU A 41 6.34 -22.00 -11.99
CA GLU A 41 6.28 -22.77 -10.75
C GLU A 41 6.11 -21.86 -9.53
N LEU A 42 6.81 -20.72 -9.54
CA LEU A 42 6.69 -19.71 -8.51
C LEU A 42 5.26 -19.14 -8.44
N THR A 43 4.65 -18.83 -9.58
CA THR A 43 3.26 -18.35 -9.64
C THR A 43 2.30 -19.37 -9.03
N ARG A 44 2.42 -20.66 -9.39
CA ARG A 44 1.59 -21.74 -8.83
C ARG A 44 1.77 -21.89 -7.32
N LEU A 45 3.02 -21.81 -6.84
CA LEU A 45 3.30 -21.87 -5.41
C LEU A 45 2.64 -20.72 -4.65
N VAL A 46 2.69 -19.50 -5.20
CA VAL A 46 2.05 -18.32 -4.61
C VAL A 46 0.52 -18.44 -4.64
N GLU A 47 -0.06 -19.02 -5.71
CA GLU A 47 -1.50 -19.33 -5.78
C GLU A 47 -1.96 -20.36 -4.72
N GLU A 48 -1.12 -21.32 -4.35
CA GLU A 48 -1.43 -22.31 -3.32
C GLU A 48 -1.40 -21.72 -1.90
N MET A 49 -0.86 -20.51 -1.75
CA MET A 49 -0.78 -19.77 -0.48
C MET A 49 -1.95 -18.80 -0.29
N GLU A 50 -1.81 -17.84 0.62
CA GLU A 50 -2.84 -16.83 0.94
C GLU A 50 -3.07 -15.79 -0.17
N TYR A 51 -2.34 -15.85 -1.29
CA TYR A 51 -2.36 -14.86 -2.38
C TYR A 51 -3.22 -15.26 -3.58
N LYS A 52 -3.83 -16.46 -3.54
CA LYS A 52 -4.65 -16.99 -4.65
C LYS A 52 -5.65 -15.99 -5.17
N ARG A 53 -6.40 -15.36 -4.28
CA ARG A 53 -7.45 -14.42 -4.64
C ARG A 53 -6.92 -13.24 -5.45
N GLU A 54 -5.79 -12.66 -5.03
CA GLU A 54 -5.17 -11.53 -5.70
C GLU A 54 -4.59 -11.96 -7.06
N ILE A 55 -3.98 -13.14 -7.15
CA ILE A 55 -3.53 -13.70 -8.43
C ILE A 55 -4.71 -13.85 -9.40
N ASP A 56 -5.80 -14.48 -8.97
CA ASP A 56 -6.99 -14.69 -9.79
C ASP A 56 -7.62 -13.35 -10.26
N GLU A 57 -7.71 -12.34 -9.36
CA GLU A 57 -8.24 -11.01 -9.65
C GLU A 57 -7.36 -10.23 -10.64
N LEU A 58 -6.05 -10.38 -10.60
CA LEU A 58 -5.08 -9.59 -11.36
C LEU A 58 -4.59 -10.26 -12.64
N ALA A 59 -4.79 -11.57 -12.82
CA ALA A 59 -4.32 -12.33 -13.97
C ALA A 59 -4.87 -11.85 -15.32
N ALA A 60 -6.01 -11.14 -15.33
CA ALA A 60 -6.56 -10.53 -16.53
C ALA A 60 -5.78 -9.28 -17.00
N SER A 61 -5.05 -8.62 -16.09
CA SER A 61 -4.36 -7.35 -16.35
C SER A 61 -2.84 -7.44 -16.29
N PHE A 62 -2.31 -8.42 -15.57
CA PHE A 62 -0.88 -8.61 -15.34
C PHE A 62 -0.45 -10.04 -15.62
N SER A 63 0.81 -10.22 -15.93
CA SER A 63 1.41 -11.54 -16.14
C SER A 63 2.85 -11.58 -15.64
N GLY A 64 3.41 -12.77 -15.46
CA GLY A 64 4.80 -12.94 -15.09
C GLY A 64 5.14 -12.37 -13.71
N VAL A 65 6.24 -11.63 -13.61
CA VAL A 65 6.72 -11.02 -12.36
C VAL A 65 5.74 -9.97 -11.86
N ASP A 66 5.23 -9.11 -12.75
CA ASP A 66 4.31 -8.03 -12.41
C ASP A 66 3.03 -8.56 -11.75
N LEU A 67 2.54 -9.73 -12.17
CA LEU A 67 1.38 -10.36 -11.55
C LEU A 67 1.67 -10.73 -10.08
N ILE A 68 2.81 -11.34 -9.81
CA ILE A 68 3.19 -11.77 -8.46
C ILE A 68 3.40 -10.54 -7.56
N GLU A 69 4.15 -9.54 -8.03
CA GLU A 69 4.45 -8.32 -7.28
C GLU A 69 3.17 -7.56 -6.92
N ASN A 70 2.28 -7.39 -7.89
CA ASN A 70 1.00 -6.73 -7.65
C ASN A 70 0.10 -7.55 -6.71
N ALA A 71 0.03 -8.87 -6.87
CA ALA A 71 -0.78 -9.73 -6.00
C ALA A 71 -0.31 -9.66 -4.54
N VAL A 72 1.00 -9.73 -4.30
CA VAL A 72 1.57 -9.60 -2.94
C VAL A 72 1.31 -8.21 -2.36
N SER A 73 1.48 -7.14 -3.14
CA SER A 73 1.25 -5.77 -2.72
C SER A 73 -0.23 -5.51 -2.39
N TRP A 74 -1.15 -6.03 -3.20
CA TRP A 74 -2.59 -5.92 -2.94
C TRP A 74 -3.04 -6.73 -1.74
N ASN A 75 -2.49 -7.93 -1.55
CA ASN A 75 -2.75 -8.71 -0.34
C ASN A 75 -2.26 -7.97 0.90
N LEU A 76 -1.05 -7.38 0.86
CA LEU A 76 -0.53 -6.55 1.94
C LEU A 76 -1.47 -5.38 2.27
N ALA A 77 -1.95 -4.65 1.27
CA ALA A 77 -2.91 -3.57 1.45
C ALA A 77 -4.20 -4.05 2.14
N LYS A 78 -4.79 -5.15 1.65
CA LYS A 78 -5.99 -5.77 2.26
C LYS A 78 -5.74 -6.20 3.71
N GLU A 79 -4.57 -6.76 4.02
CA GLU A 79 -4.21 -7.15 5.39
C GLU A 79 -4.08 -5.93 6.31
N TYR A 80 -3.48 -4.84 5.87
CA TYR A 80 -3.40 -3.61 6.64
C TYR A 80 -4.80 -3.01 6.91
N GLN A 81 -5.70 -2.99 5.94
CA GLN A 81 -7.07 -2.54 6.16
C GLN A 81 -7.82 -3.40 7.19
N LYS A 82 -7.60 -4.72 7.17
CA LYS A 82 -8.15 -5.62 8.20
C LYS A 82 -7.56 -5.34 9.59
N ILE A 83 -6.28 -4.98 9.68
CA ILE A 83 -5.63 -4.60 10.95
C ILE A 83 -6.24 -3.31 11.49
N ILE A 84 -6.42 -2.28 10.65
CA ILE A 84 -7.08 -1.02 11.04
C ILE A 84 -8.50 -1.28 11.54
N ALA A 85 -9.25 -2.14 10.86
CA ALA A 85 -10.63 -2.48 11.25
C ALA A 85 -10.70 -3.19 12.61
N LEU A 86 -9.68 -3.97 12.96
CA LEU A 86 -9.58 -4.72 14.22
C LEU A 86 -8.99 -3.90 15.37
N ALA A 87 -8.19 -2.87 15.06
CA ALA A 87 -7.46 -2.09 16.05
C ALA A 87 -8.41 -1.27 16.94
N PRO A 88 -8.35 -1.41 18.27
CA PRO A 88 -9.17 -0.64 19.20
C PRO A 88 -8.54 0.71 19.54
N GLY A 89 -9.39 1.70 19.89
CA GLY A 89 -8.99 2.96 20.52
C GLY A 89 -7.78 3.65 19.87
N GLU A 90 -6.81 4.02 20.66
CA GLU A 90 -5.57 4.70 20.24
C GLU A 90 -4.72 3.90 19.27
N MET A 91 -4.73 2.56 19.37
CA MET A 91 -4.01 1.69 18.44
C MET A 91 -4.46 1.91 16.99
N LYS A 92 -5.74 2.21 16.78
CA LYS A 92 -6.28 2.50 15.44
C LYS A 92 -5.68 3.78 14.85
N GLY A 93 -5.56 4.83 15.67
CA GLY A 93 -4.89 6.09 15.30
C GLY A 93 -3.44 5.81 14.90
N PHE A 94 -2.66 5.23 15.81
CA PHE A 94 -1.27 4.87 15.57
C PHE A 94 -1.07 4.01 14.30
N THR A 95 -1.95 3.03 14.08
CA THR A 95 -1.86 2.19 12.88
C THR A 95 -2.10 2.99 11.61
N ARG A 96 -3.06 3.93 11.61
CA ARG A 96 -3.31 4.83 10.48
C ARG A 96 -2.11 5.73 10.21
N ASP A 97 -1.58 6.37 11.25
CA ASP A 97 -0.42 7.26 11.13
C ASP A 97 0.79 6.51 10.54
N TYR A 98 1.03 5.28 11.01
CA TYR A 98 2.08 4.44 10.46
C TYR A 98 1.87 4.09 8.97
N LEU A 99 0.63 3.95 8.53
CA LEU A 99 0.29 3.59 7.15
C LEU A 99 0.21 4.79 6.21
N HIS A 100 0.22 6.03 6.73
CA HIS A 100 0.31 7.25 5.92
C HIS A 100 1.52 7.28 4.99
N LYS A 101 2.59 6.58 5.35
CA LYS A 101 3.75 6.40 4.45
C LYS A 101 3.38 5.83 3.07
N TRP A 102 2.35 4.99 3.00
CA TRP A 102 1.86 4.45 1.74
C TRP A 102 1.09 5.49 0.93
N ASP A 103 0.36 6.37 1.61
CA ASP A 103 -0.33 7.50 0.96
C ASP A 103 0.69 8.44 0.33
N ILE A 104 1.71 8.84 1.09
CA ILE A 104 2.81 9.68 0.62
C ILE A 104 3.50 9.04 -0.59
N GLN A 105 3.88 7.76 -0.48
CA GLN A 105 4.55 7.05 -1.58
C GLN A 105 3.68 6.96 -2.83
N ASN A 106 2.38 6.65 -2.68
CA ASN A 106 1.45 6.59 -3.82
C ASN A 106 1.29 7.96 -4.48
N ILE A 107 1.11 9.03 -3.69
CA ILE A 107 0.99 10.41 -4.20
C ILE A 107 2.23 10.78 -5.00
N LEU A 108 3.42 10.63 -4.42
CA LEU A 108 4.69 10.94 -5.10
C LEU A 108 4.89 10.08 -6.37
N THR A 109 4.47 8.83 -6.35
CA THR A 109 4.51 7.95 -7.52
C THR A 109 3.61 8.46 -8.64
N ILE A 110 2.39 8.92 -8.31
CA ILE A 110 1.45 9.50 -9.28
C ILE A 110 2.03 10.79 -9.86
N LEU A 111 2.55 11.70 -9.02
CA LEU A 111 3.13 12.98 -9.47
C LEU A 111 4.35 12.74 -10.39
N ARG A 112 5.27 11.87 -9.99
CA ARG A 112 6.44 11.48 -10.80
C ARG A 112 6.03 10.83 -12.12
N GLY A 113 5.05 9.92 -12.08
CA GLY A 113 4.53 9.25 -13.28
C GLY A 113 3.91 10.24 -14.27
N LYS A 114 3.13 11.20 -13.79
CA LYS A 114 2.56 12.28 -14.62
C LYS A 114 3.63 13.20 -15.17
N GLN A 115 4.63 13.59 -14.38
CA GLN A 115 5.75 14.40 -14.83
C GLN A 115 6.55 13.73 -15.97
N LEU A 116 6.69 12.40 -15.89
CA LEU A 116 7.37 11.60 -16.91
C LEU A 116 6.48 11.24 -18.10
N GLY A 117 5.20 11.64 -18.10
CA GLY A 117 4.25 11.31 -19.17
C GLY A 117 3.93 9.82 -19.27
N LEU A 118 4.01 9.07 -18.17
CA LEU A 118 3.67 7.65 -18.16
C LEU A 118 2.16 7.45 -18.33
N SER A 119 1.78 6.34 -18.97
CA SER A 119 0.37 5.97 -19.08
C SER A 119 -0.22 5.62 -17.70
N GLU A 120 -1.54 5.87 -17.53
CA GLU A 120 -2.28 5.56 -16.30
C GLU A 120 -2.07 4.11 -15.83
N GLY A 121 -2.08 3.16 -16.78
CA GLY A 121 -1.85 1.74 -16.47
C GLY A 121 -0.46 1.47 -15.86
N LYS A 122 0.59 2.16 -16.34
CA LYS A 122 1.94 2.03 -15.79
C LYS A 122 2.04 2.63 -14.40
N ILE A 123 1.39 3.77 -14.16
CA ILE A 123 1.35 4.39 -12.83
C ILE A 123 0.60 3.47 -11.87
N LYS A 124 -0.60 3.01 -12.26
CA LYS A 124 -1.46 2.14 -11.46
C LYS A 124 -0.77 0.83 -11.05
N ALA A 125 0.04 0.26 -11.94
CA ALA A 125 0.72 -1.01 -11.71
C ALA A 125 1.69 -1.03 -10.52
N VAL A 126 2.15 0.13 -10.07
CA VAL A 126 3.12 0.25 -8.95
C VAL A 126 2.52 0.83 -7.68
N LEU A 127 1.22 1.13 -7.66
CA LEU A 127 0.56 1.68 -6.47
C LEU A 127 0.15 0.59 -5.48
N VAL A 128 0.27 0.91 -4.21
CA VAL A 128 -0.11 0.02 -3.10
C VAL A 128 -1.15 0.72 -2.22
N PRO A 129 -2.45 0.44 -2.36
CA PRO A 129 -3.53 1.12 -1.62
C PRO A 129 -3.61 0.63 -0.17
N ALA A 130 -2.52 0.79 0.58
CA ALA A 130 -2.38 0.30 1.95
C ALA A 130 -2.60 1.37 3.03
N GLY A 131 -2.66 2.65 2.65
CA GLY A 131 -2.90 3.78 3.53
C GLY A 131 -4.37 4.14 3.72
N ALA A 132 -4.64 5.43 3.89
CA ALA A 132 -5.98 5.99 3.95
C ALA A 132 -6.61 6.15 2.55
N LEU A 133 -5.77 6.31 1.52
CA LEU A 133 -6.19 6.38 0.12
C LEU A 133 -6.49 4.98 -0.40
N ASP A 134 -7.75 4.69 -0.63
CA ASP A 134 -8.18 3.44 -1.25
C ASP A 134 -7.89 3.42 -2.77
N ALA A 135 -8.05 2.26 -3.40
CA ALA A 135 -7.82 2.11 -4.83
C ALA A 135 -8.67 3.08 -5.69
N ALA A 136 -9.92 3.36 -5.26
CA ALA A 136 -10.79 4.28 -5.99
C ALA A 136 -10.31 5.74 -5.88
N ALA A 137 -9.76 6.14 -4.72
CA ALA A 137 -9.16 7.47 -4.56
C ALA A 137 -7.91 7.61 -5.43
N LEU A 138 -7.05 6.60 -5.45
CA LEU A 138 -5.85 6.59 -6.30
C LEU A 138 -6.19 6.61 -7.78
N ASP A 139 -7.21 5.86 -8.22
CA ASP A 139 -7.68 5.88 -9.61
C ASP A 139 -8.18 7.27 -10.02
N ARG A 140 -8.92 7.97 -9.15
CA ARG A 140 -9.34 9.36 -9.42
C ARG A 140 -8.16 10.31 -9.59
N MET A 141 -7.13 10.18 -8.72
CA MET A 141 -5.92 10.99 -8.82
C MET A 141 -5.13 10.72 -10.11
N ILE A 142 -5.05 9.47 -10.55
CA ILE A 142 -4.40 9.11 -11.83
C ILE A 142 -5.16 9.73 -13.00
N ALA A 143 -6.49 9.75 -12.96
CA ALA A 143 -7.35 10.29 -14.02
C ALA A 143 -7.32 11.82 -14.13
N GLU A 144 -6.80 12.55 -13.11
CA GLU A 144 -6.70 14.01 -13.17
C GLU A 144 -5.85 14.48 -14.37
N SER A 145 -6.22 15.60 -14.98
CA SER A 145 -5.61 16.09 -16.21
C SER A 145 -4.20 16.66 -16.03
N SER A 146 -3.84 17.11 -14.83
CA SER A 146 -2.55 17.73 -14.52
C SER A 146 -2.09 17.42 -13.11
N ILE A 147 -0.80 17.68 -12.84
CA ILE A 147 -0.19 17.55 -11.52
C ILE A 147 -0.85 18.52 -10.53
N ASP A 148 -1.09 19.76 -10.93
CA ASP A 148 -1.75 20.76 -10.09
C ASP A 148 -3.13 20.27 -9.64
N ARG A 149 -3.92 19.70 -10.55
CA ARG A 149 -5.23 19.12 -10.23
C ARG A 149 -5.14 17.96 -9.25
N VAL A 150 -4.11 17.13 -9.36
CA VAL A 150 -3.88 16.06 -8.37
C VAL A 150 -3.69 16.66 -6.98
N VAL A 151 -2.86 17.69 -6.84
CA VAL A 151 -2.58 18.33 -5.55
C VAL A 151 -3.82 19.03 -4.99
N GLU A 152 -4.57 19.77 -5.83
CA GLU A 152 -5.83 20.45 -5.43
C GLU A 152 -6.91 19.50 -4.92
N THR A 153 -6.99 18.28 -5.49
CA THR A 153 -8.03 17.29 -5.16
C THR A 153 -7.62 16.31 -4.05
N LEU A 154 -6.42 16.46 -3.48
CA LEU A 154 -5.94 15.59 -2.41
C LEU A 154 -6.84 15.69 -1.16
N PRO A 155 -7.32 14.54 -0.64
CA PRO A 155 -8.16 14.53 0.55
C PRO A 155 -7.37 14.73 1.86
N ILE A 156 -6.04 14.62 1.82
CA ILE A 156 -5.15 14.76 2.98
C ILE A 156 -4.56 16.17 2.97
N LYS A 157 -5.23 17.10 3.67
CA LYS A 157 -4.89 18.52 3.61
C LYS A 157 -3.43 18.82 3.97
N ALA A 158 -2.88 18.19 5.00
CA ALA A 158 -1.49 18.42 5.41
C ALA A 158 -0.49 18.11 4.28
N ILE A 159 -0.71 17.02 3.54
CA ILE A 159 0.11 16.65 2.38
C ILE A 159 -0.12 17.65 1.24
N ALA A 160 -1.38 18.05 0.99
CA ALA A 160 -1.71 19.01 -0.05
C ALA A 160 -1.04 20.37 0.16
N ASP A 161 -1.00 20.86 1.40
CA ASP A 161 -0.38 22.13 1.77
C ASP A 161 1.14 22.08 1.49
N ILE A 162 1.86 21.05 1.96
CA ILE A 162 3.29 20.85 1.70
C ILE A 162 3.58 20.74 0.20
N LEU A 163 2.81 19.93 -0.52
CA LEU A 163 2.97 19.78 -1.97
C LEU A 163 2.75 21.11 -2.70
N SER A 164 1.73 21.89 -2.32
CA SER A 164 1.43 23.17 -2.97
C SER A 164 2.56 24.17 -2.82
N GLU A 165 3.24 24.18 -1.68
CA GLU A 165 4.39 25.07 -1.43
C GLU A 165 5.63 24.67 -2.24
N GLY A 166 5.92 23.37 -2.33
CA GLY A 166 7.13 22.85 -3.00
C GLY A 166 6.97 22.49 -4.47
N LEU A 167 5.75 22.44 -5.01
CA LEU A 167 5.47 21.85 -6.31
C LEU A 167 6.24 22.50 -7.47
N GLN A 168 6.27 23.82 -7.55
CA GLN A 168 6.92 24.53 -8.63
C GLN A 168 8.42 24.24 -8.67
N ALA A 169 9.10 24.30 -7.53
CA ALA A 169 10.51 23.99 -7.41
C ALA A 169 10.79 22.53 -7.79
N ALA A 170 9.94 21.60 -7.39
CA ALA A 170 10.07 20.18 -7.72
C ALA A 170 9.88 19.91 -9.23
N LEU A 171 8.97 20.61 -9.89
CA LEU A 171 8.75 20.49 -11.32
C LEU A 171 9.92 21.05 -12.13
N GLU A 172 10.48 22.21 -11.73
CA GLU A 172 11.63 22.86 -12.37
C GLU A 172 12.91 22.01 -12.21
N SER A 173 13.18 21.54 -10.99
CA SER A 173 14.34 20.69 -10.71
C SER A 173 14.18 19.24 -11.20
N ARG A 174 12.98 18.84 -11.57
CA ARG A 174 12.57 17.45 -11.85
C ARG A 174 12.85 16.49 -10.69
N SER A 175 12.82 17.00 -9.46
CA SER A 175 13.08 16.23 -8.25
C SER A 175 12.05 16.56 -7.17
N PHE A 176 11.46 15.52 -6.61
CA PHE A 176 10.55 15.63 -5.44
C PHE A 176 11.29 15.38 -4.11
N GLY A 177 12.64 15.31 -4.13
CA GLY A 177 13.43 14.94 -2.95
C GLY A 177 13.25 15.90 -1.77
N ASP A 178 13.17 17.20 -2.03
CA ASP A 178 13.00 18.20 -0.97
C ASP A 178 11.61 18.08 -0.33
N ILE A 179 10.57 17.92 -1.15
CA ILE A 179 9.19 17.68 -0.66
C ILE A 179 9.10 16.36 0.12
N GLU A 180 9.78 15.30 -0.36
CA GLU A 180 9.77 13.98 0.30
C GLU A 180 10.38 14.04 1.71
N ASN A 181 11.29 14.95 1.98
CA ASN A 181 11.89 15.19 3.29
C ASN A 181 10.94 15.96 4.25
N GLU A 182 9.97 16.69 3.73
CA GLU A 182 9.00 17.47 4.50
C GLU A 182 7.71 16.68 4.81
N LEU A 183 7.44 15.62 4.04
CA LEU A 183 6.29 14.72 4.19
C LEU A 183 6.56 13.61 5.21
#